data_7839e5391f7a12007a6fbb38001f668b
#
_entry.id   7839e5391f7a12007a6fbb38001f668b
#
_cell.length_a   1.000
_cell.length_b   1.000
_cell.length_c   1.000
_cell.angle_alpha   90.00
_cell.angle_beta   90.00
_cell.angle_gamma   90.00
#
_symmetry.space_group_name_H-M   'P 1'
#
loop_
_entity.id
_entity.type
_entity.pdbx_description
1 polymer ?
#
loop_
_entity_poly.entity_id
_entity_poly.type
_entity_poly.pdbx_seq_one_letter_code
_entity_poly.pdbx_strand_id
1 'polypeptide(L)'
;MKRFKTISEFHQFRQLPGPEHPLISVNEIEFVKQLQGQESMSWCYDFYCIGLKRVSLSPNIKFKYGQQSYDFDEGIMSFVAPNQLLSLSIDTAEEQIKHSGWILLIHPDFLWNTPLAKTIKKYDFWNYTVHESLFLSAKEETTVINIFQNILQEYQANIDRFSKQIIISQIESLLNYSDRFYHRQFITREKVNHQILEKLETVLTNYFNSDDLSTKGLPTVQYISDKLTVSPNYLRSLLKVLTGQNTQQHIHDKLIEKAKEKLSVTDLSISEIAYELGFEHPQSFTKLFKKQTNISPLGYRRSFN
;
A
#
# COMPACT_ATOMS: atom_id res chain seq x y z
N MET A 1 3.64 23.01 -5.06
CA MET A 1 2.80 22.07 -4.29
C MET A 1 1.49 22.75 -3.93
N LYS A 2 0.34 22.17 -4.26
CA LYS A 2 -0.98 22.70 -3.93
C LYS A 2 -1.62 21.85 -2.82
N ARG A 3 -2.23 22.51 -1.81
CA ARG A 3 -2.95 21.81 -0.73
C ARG A 3 -4.43 22.17 -0.84
N PHE A 4 -5.29 21.17 -0.88
CA PHE A 4 -6.74 21.32 -0.86
C PHE A 4 -7.24 21.07 0.55
N LYS A 5 -7.70 22.12 1.22
CA LYS A 5 -8.20 22.05 2.59
C LYS A 5 -9.66 21.63 2.64
N THR A 6 -10.44 21.99 1.64
CA THR A 6 -11.86 21.70 1.57
C THR A 6 -12.23 20.95 0.28
N ILE A 7 -13.31 20.20 0.35
CA ILE A 7 -13.89 19.51 -0.82
C ILE A 7 -14.31 20.52 -1.88
N SER A 8 -14.83 21.69 -1.47
CA SER A 8 -15.24 22.77 -2.39
C SER A 8 -14.07 23.32 -3.19
N GLU A 9 -12.90 23.52 -2.57
CA GLU A 9 -11.67 23.94 -3.29
C GLU A 9 -11.25 22.92 -4.35
N PHE A 10 -11.39 21.63 -4.04
CA PHE A 10 -11.09 20.57 -4.99
C PHE A 10 -12.09 20.56 -6.15
N HIS A 11 -13.40 20.68 -5.86
CA HIS A 11 -14.44 20.76 -6.88
C HIS A 11 -14.21 21.93 -7.84
N GLN A 12 -13.92 23.12 -7.30
CA GLN A 12 -13.62 24.30 -8.11
C GLN A 12 -12.39 24.06 -9.01
N PHE A 13 -11.34 23.48 -8.45
CA PHE A 13 -10.12 23.17 -9.20
C PHE A 13 -10.37 22.17 -10.34
N ARG A 14 -11.19 21.14 -10.08
CA ARG A 14 -11.53 20.09 -11.05
C ARG A 14 -12.70 20.44 -11.95
N GLN A 15 -13.27 21.64 -11.80
CA GLN A 15 -14.47 22.10 -12.54
C GLN A 15 -15.66 21.12 -12.37
N LEU A 16 -15.78 20.51 -11.19
CA LEU A 16 -16.92 19.67 -10.81
C LEU A 16 -18.08 20.58 -10.33
N PRO A 17 -19.33 20.10 -10.37
CA PRO A 17 -20.44 20.77 -9.69
C PRO A 17 -20.12 21.00 -8.22
N GLY A 18 -20.64 22.10 -7.64
CA GLY A 18 -20.43 22.36 -6.20
C GLY A 18 -20.91 21.17 -5.34
N PRO A 19 -20.21 20.82 -4.24
CA PRO A 19 -20.64 19.73 -3.40
C PRO A 19 -21.92 20.11 -2.63
N GLU A 20 -22.88 19.18 -2.52
CA GLU A 20 -24.12 19.39 -1.77
C GLU A 20 -23.90 19.35 -0.24
N HIS A 21 -22.80 18.74 0.19
CA HIS A 21 -22.40 18.68 1.58
C HIS A 21 -20.92 19.04 1.76
N PRO A 22 -20.54 19.90 2.72
CA PRO A 22 -19.16 20.41 2.84
C PRO A 22 -18.13 19.36 3.24
N LEU A 23 -18.55 18.24 3.86
CA LEU A 23 -17.64 17.24 4.44
C LEU A 23 -17.62 15.92 3.69
N ILE A 24 -18.47 15.73 2.70
CA ILE A 24 -18.48 14.55 1.83
C ILE A 24 -18.93 14.95 0.43
N SER A 25 -18.41 14.24 -0.56
CA SER A 25 -18.86 14.38 -1.95
C SER A 25 -18.63 13.06 -2.68
N VAL A 26 -19.60 12.67 -3.49
CA VAL A 26 -19.53 11.54 -4.41
C VAL A 26 -19.96 11.99 -5.80
N ASN A 27 -19.16 11.66 -6.80
CA ASN A 27 -19.45 12.05 -8.19
C ASN A 27 -19.07 10.93 -9.15
N GLU A 28 -19.91 10.70 -10.13
CA GLU A 28 -19.51 10.00 -11.34
C GLU A 28 -18.75 10.97 -12.24
N ILE A 29 -17.60 10.55 -12.74
CA ILE A 29 -16.72 11.37 -13.56
C ILE A 29 -16.70 10.78 -14.96
N GLU A 30 -17.38 11.41 -15.91
CA GLU A 30 -17.29 11.04 -17.31
C GLU A 30 -16.04 11.61 -18.00
N PHE A 31 -15.45 12.64 -17.43
CA PHE A 31 -14.31 13.33 -17.99
C PHE A 31 -13.39 13.91 -16.91
N VAL A 32 -12.18 13.44 -16.86
CA VAL A 32 -11.10 14.23 -16.31
C VAL A 32 -10.52 15.05 -17.46
N LYS A 33 -10.91 16.31 -17.61
CA LYS A 33 -10.16 17.22 -18.47
C LYS A 33 -8.70 17.09 -18.07
N GLN A 34 -7.85 16.71 -19.01
CA GLN A 34 -6.41 16.72 -18.82
C GLN A 34 -6.02 18.06 -18.22
N LEU A 35 -5.14 18.04 -17.24
CA LEU A 35 -4.48 19.23 -16.72
C LEU A 35 -3.57 19.76 -17.83
N GLN A 36 -4.16 20.46 -18.81
CA GLN A 36 -3.42 21.01 -19.95
C GLN A 36 -2.40 22.00 -19.44
N GLY A 37 -1.14 21.79 -19.77
CA GLY A 37 -0.08 22.77 -19.67
C GLY A 37 0.84 22.72 -18.45
N GLN A 38 0.83 21.66 -17.61
CA GLN A 38 1.81 21.51 -16.54
C GLN A 38 2.54 20.17 -16.65
N GLU A 39 3.85 20.23 -16.87
CA GLU A 39 4.72 19.04 -17.03
C GLU A 39 4.78 18.17 -15.76
N SER A 40 4.58 18.72 -14.59
CA SER A 40 4.42 17.97 -13.33
C SER A 40 3.67 18.79 -12.28
N MET A 41 2.74 18.18 -11.57
CA MET A 41 2.02 18.83 -10.48
C MET A 41 2.04 17.93 -9.23
N SER A 42 2.33 18.55 -8.08
CA SER A 42 2.25 17.89 -6.79
C SER A 42 1.21 18.56 -5.90
N TRP A 43 0.36 17.76 -5.25
CA TRP A 43 -0.68 18.26 -4.35
C TRP A 43 -0.94 17.28 -3.19
N CYS A 44 -1.64 17.75 -2.16
CA CYS A 44 -2.18 16.93 -1.09
C CYS A 44 -3.59 17.38 -0.71
N TYR A 45 -4.33 16.52 -0.03
CA TYR A 45 -5.68 16.77 0.48
C TYR A 45 -5.68 16.73 2.01
N ASP A 46 -6.61 17.48 2.64
CA ASP A 46 -6.93 17.36 4.06
C ASP A 46 -8.07 16.34 4.31
N PHE A 47 -8.51 15.64 3.27
CA PHE A 47 -9.59 14.67 3.27
C PHE A 47 -9.18 13.36 2.58
N TYR A 48 -9.89 12.28 2.87
CA TYR A 48 -9.75 11.00 2.18
C TYR A 48 -10.31 11.11 0.76
N CYS A 49 -9.64 10.48 -0.19
CA CYS A 49 -10.10 10.38 -1.57
C CYS A 49 -10.05 8.91 -2.00
N ILE A 50 -11.19 8.39 -2.44
CA ILE A 50 -11.32 7.07 -3.05
C ILE A 50 -11.74 7.28 -4.50
N GLY A 51 -10.92 6.80 -5.43
CA GLY A 51 -11.19 6.88 -6.86
C GLY A 51 -11.39 5.48 -7.46
N LEU A 52 -12.44 5.31 -8.24
CA LEU A 52 -12.55 4.22 -9.21
C LEU A 52 -12.35 4.82 -10.59
N LYS A 53 -11.39 4.31 -11.34
CA LYS A 53 -11.06 4.78 -12.67
C LYS A 53 -11.27 3.65 -13.67
N ARG A 54 -12.08 3.90 -14.68
CA ARG A 54 -12.18 3.10 -15.88
C ARG A 54 -11.39 3.79 -16.99
N VAL A 55 -10.53 3.04 -17.62
CA VAL A 55 -9.78 3.51 -18.78
C VAL A 55 -10.36 2.82 -19.99
N SER A 56 -11.15 3.53 -20.79
CA SER A 56 -11.60 3.01 -22.08
C SER A 56 -10.44 3.15 -23.07
N LEU A 57 -9.73 2.06 -23.29
CA LEU A 57 -8.62 2.00 -24.24
C LEU A 57 -9.15 1.85 -25.66
N SER A 58 -8.57 2.60 -26.61
CA SER A 58 -8.55 2.14 -28.00
C SER A 58 -7.85 0.76 -28.05
N PRO A 59 -8.29 -0.17 -28.91
CA PRO A 59 -7.80 -1.56 -28.92
C PRO A 59 -6.28 -1.73 -29.02
N ASN A 60 -5.56 -0.66 -29.31
CA ASN A 60 -4.10 -0.66 -29.56
C ASN A 60 -3.26 -0.08 -28.41
N ILE A 61 -3.86 0.37 -27.29
CA ILE A 61 -3.12 0.99 -26.19
C ILE A 61 -3.16 0.05 -24.99
N LYS A 62 -2.02 -0.60 -24.71
CA LYS A 62 -1.81 -1.33 -23.46
C LYS A 62 -1.25 -0.37 -22.42
N PHE A 63 -2.01 -0.07 -21.40
CA PHE A 63 -1.52 0.72 -20.27
C PHE A 63 -0.44 -0.05 -19.51
N LYS A 64 0.76 0.50 -19.46
CA LYS A 64 1.80 0.05 -18.54
C LYS A 64 1.82 1.01 -17.35
N TYR A 65 1.26 0.60 -16.24
CA TYR A 65 1.53 1.24 -14.94
C TYR A 65 2.85 0.63 -14.41
N GLY A 66 3.96 1.32 -14.62
CA GLY A 66 5.28 0.71 -14.44
C GLY A 66 5.58 -0.36 -15.50
N GLN A 67 6.35 -1.38 -15.16
CA GLN A 67 6.76 -2.45 -16.10
C GLN A 67 5.82 -3.67 -16.11
N GLN A 68 4.60 -3.58 -15.55
CA GLN A 68 3.73 -4.72 -15.32
C GLN A 68 2.53 -4.75 -16.28
N SER A 69 2.25 -5.92 -16.85
CA SER A 69 0.99 -6.23 -17.55
C SER A 69 -0.10 -6.57 -16.54
N TYR A 70 -1.33 -6.14 -16.79
CA TYR A 70 -2.47 -6.31 -15.88
C TYR A 70 -3.18 -7.63 -16.08
N ASP A 71 -3.63 -8.23 -14.98
CA ASP A 71 -4.46 -9.45 -14.98
C ASP A 71 -5.96 -9.13 -15.10
N PHE A 72 -6.37 -7.86 -14.83
CA PHE A 72 -7.74 -7.38 -14.92
C PHE A 72 -7.75 -5.96 -15.51
N ASP A 73 -8.60 -5.74 -16.52
CA ASP A 73 -8.63 -4.51 -17.33
C ASP A 73 -9.82 -3.60 -16.99
N GLU A 74 -10.68 -3.95 -16.02
CA GLU A 74 -12.02 -3.37 -15.95
C GLU A 74 -12.11 -2.13 -15.07
N GLY A 75 -11.43 -2.11 -13.94
CA GLY A 75 -11.43 -0.94 -13.06
C GLY A 75 -10.21 -0.88 -12.15
N ILE A 76 -9.73 0.34 -11.91
CA ILE A 76 -8.61 0.60 -11.01
C ILE A 76 -9.08 1.47 -9.86
N MET A 77 -8.96 0.98 -8.63
CA MET A 77 -9.22 1.79 -7.43
C MET A 77 -7.94 2.34 -6.84
N SER A 78 -8.01 3.60 -6.42
CA SER A 78 -6.96 4.30 -5.70
C SER A 78 -7.50 4.86 -4.39
N PHE A 79 -6.64 4.88 -3.37
CA PHE A 79 -6.94 5.35 -2.03
C PHE A 79 -5.89 6.37 -1.62
N VAL A 80 -6.33 7.55 -1.20
CA VAL A 80 -5.46 8.64 -0.79
C VAL A 80 -5.89 9.11 0.60
N ALA A 81 -5.00 9.00 1.56
CA ALA A 81 -5.23 9.49 2.92
C ALA A 81 -5.00 11.01 3.03
N PRO A 82 -5.58 11.68 4.04
CA PRO A 82 -5.26 13.06 4.33
C PRO A 82 -3.75 13.28 4.48
N ASN A 83 -3.26 14.41 3.93
CA ASN A 83 -1.85 14.82 3.91
C ASN A 83 -0.89 13.92 3.09
N GLN A 84 -1.37 12.94 2.37
CA GLN A 84 -0.55 12.16 1.45
C GLN A 84 -0.19 12.99 0.22
N LEU A 85 1.11 13.04 -0.11
CA LEU A 85 1.59 13.75 -1.29
C LEU A 85 1.31 12.94 -2.54
N LEU A 86 0.66 13.56 -3.50
CA LEU A 86 0.44 13.04 -4.84
C LEU A 86 1.28 13.84 -5.83
N SER A 87 1.89 13.15 -6.77
CA SER A 87 2.60 13.76 -7.89
C SER A 87 2.12 13.10 -9.18
N LEU A 88 1.76 13.92 -10.14
CA LEU A 88 1.40 13.49 -11.49
C LEU A 88 2.42 14.08 -12.46
N SER A 89 3.08 13.22 -13.23
CA SER A 89 3.79 13.63 -14.44
C SER A 89 2.93 13.25 -15.64
N ILE A 90 2.65 14.22 -16.50
CA ILE A 90 1.87 14.01 -17.72
C ILE A 90 2.87 13.90 -18.87
N ASP A 91 2.89 12.73 -19.50
CA ASP A 91 3.62 12.57 -20.76
C ASP A 91 2.75 13.17 -21.88
N THR A 92 3.26 14.22 -22.55
CA THR A 92 2.50 15.06 -23.48
C THR A 92 2.17 14.38 -24.81
N ALA A 93 2.51 13.12 -24.98
CA ALA A 93 2.35 12.38 -26.23
C ALA A 93 1.03 11.59 -26.34
N GLU A 94 0.14 11.61 -25.35
CA GLU A 94 -1.06 10.76 -25.36
C GLU A 94 -2.29 11.49 -25.88
N GLU A 95 -2.78 10.99 -27.03
CA GLU A 95 -4.09 11.26 -27.60
C GLU A 95 -5.21 11.05 -26.57
N GLN A 96 -6.35 11.75 -26.75
CA GLN A 96 -7.54 11.79 -25.90
C GLN A 96 -7.98 10.43 -25.36
N ILE A 97 -7.49 10.05 -24.18
CA ILE A 97 -7.96 8.86 -23.48
C ILE A 97 -9.26 9.23 -22.75
N LYS A 98 -10.36 8.57 -23.12
CA LYS A 98 -11.62 8.71 -22.38
C LYS A 98 -11.51 8.00 -21.06
N HIS A 99 -11.59 8.74 -19.98
CA HIS A 99 -11.67 8.21 -18.63
C HIS A 99 -13.10 8.37 -18.11
N SER A 100 -13.65 7.32 -17.55
CA SER A 100 -14.87 7.37 -16.74
C SER A 100 -14.57 6.80 -15.35
N GLY A 101 -15.42 7.07 -14.39
CA GLY A 101 -15.24 6.48 -13.07
C GLY A 101 -15.99 7.21 -11.97
N TRP A 102 -15.58 6.97 -10.75
CA TRP A 102 -16.18 7.51 -9.55
C TRP A 102 -15.13 8.12 -8.65
N ILE A 103 -15.51 9.20 -7.96
CA ILE A 103 -14.70 9.77 -6.88
C ILE A 103 -15.56 9.99 -5.65
N LEU A 104 -15.05 9.56 -4.51
CA LEU A 104 -15.62 9.77 -3.18
C LEU A 104 -14.60 10.53 -2.34
N LEU A 105 -14.99 11.70 -1.85
CA LEU A 105 -14.20 12.56 -0.99
C LEU A 105 -14.84 12.60 0.40
N ILE A 106 -14.05 12.39 1.45
CA ILE A 106 -14.54 12.29 2.82
C ILE A 106 -13.64 13.10 3.74
N HIS A 107 -14.14 14.23 4.23
CA HIS A 107 -13.42 14.99 5.25
C HIS A 107 -13.42 14.20 6.58
N PRO A 108 -12.33 14.18 7.36
CA PRO A 108 -12.28 13.48 8.65
C PRO A 108 -13.42 13.87 9.61
N ASP A 109 -13.87 15.12 9.59
CA ASP A 109 -14.97 15.58 10.43
C ASP A 109 -16.32 14.95 10.08
N PHE A 110 -16.52 14.45 8.84
CA PHE A 110 -17.71 13.68 8.50
C PHE A 110 -17.78 12.38 9.30
N LEU A 111 -16.62 11.80 9.60
CA LEU A 111 -16.52 10.57 10.38
C LEU A 111 -16.63 10.81 11.89
N TRP A 112 -16.61 12.06 12.33
CA TRP A 112 -16.68 12.41 13.75
C TRP A 112 -17.84 11.69 14.43
N ASN A 113 -17.57 11.13 15.63
CA ASN A 113 -18.54 10.41 16.48
C ASN A 113 -19.11 9.13 15.84
N THR A 114 -18.38 8.51 14.92
CA THR A 114 -18.72 7.20 14.35
C THR A 114 -17.65 6.16 14.67
N PRO A 115 -17.99 4.85 14.70
CA PRO A 115 -16.99 3.78 14.84
C PRO A 115 -15.91 3.84 13.78
N LEU A 116 -16.28 4.21 12.53
CA LEU A 116 -15.36 4.29 11.40
C LEU A 116 -14.24 5.31 11.62
N ALA A 117 -14.47 6.40 12.35
CA ALA A 117 -13.41 7.37 12.69
C ALA A 117 -12.20 6.72 13.38
N LYS A 118 -12.44 5.65 14.19
CA LYS A 118 -11.40 4.92 14.91
C LYS A 118 -10.77 3.81 14.06
N THR A 119 -11.51 3.24 13.12
CA THR A 119 -11.13 2.03 12.38
C THR A 119 -10.60 2.31 10.98
N ILE A 120 -10.92 3.46 10.37
CA ILE A 120 -10.53 3.78 9.00
C ILE A 120 -9.01 3.68 8.77
N LYS A 121 -8.20 4.05 9.76
CA LYS A 121 -6.73 3.98 9.68
C LYS A 121 -6.17 2.56 9.77
N LYS A 122 -6.99 1.55 10.06
CA LYS A 122 -6.56 0.15 10.13
C LYS A 122 -6.42 -0.50 8.75
N TYR A 123 -7.03 0.07 7.73
CA TYR A 123 -6.88 -0.42 6.37
C TYR A 123 -5.50 -0.03 5.84
N ASP A 124 -4.67 -1.01 5.55
CA ASP A 124 -3.27 -0.83 5.15
C ASP A 124 -3.12 -0.05 3.83
N PHE A 125 -4.09 -0.19 2.94
CA PHE A 125 -4.07 0.42 1.60
C PHE A 125 -4.10 1.95 1.59
N TRP A 126 -4.45 2.62 2.69
CA TRP A 126 -4.26 4.07 2.82
C TRP A 126 -2.81 4.53 2.78
N ASN A 127 -1.87 3.60 3.01
CA ASN A 127 -0.44 3.86 3.02
C ASN A 127 0.27 3.26 1.79
N TYR A 128 -0.49 2.78 0.81
CA TYR A 128 0.08 2.27 -0.43
C TYR A 128 0.38 3.43 -1.37
N THR A 129 1.34 3.22 -2.28
CA THR A 129 1.62 4.18 -3.34
C THR A 129 0.59 4.06 -4.47
N VAL A 130 0.50 5.09 -5.33
CA VAL A 130 -0.41 5.05 -6.48
C VAL A 130 -0.13 3.87 -7.41
N HIS A 131 1.11 3.40 -7.47
CA HIS A 131 1.50 2.23 -8.28
C HIS A 131 1.02 0.89 -7.68
N GLU A 132 0.57 0.89 -6.44
CA GLU A 132 0.03 -0.26 -5.71
C GLU A 132 -1.50 -0.26 -5.70
N SER A 133 -2.10 0.32 -6.74
CA SER A 133 -3.56 0.41 -6.91
C SER A 133 -4.23 -0.96 -6.95
N LEU A 134 -5.49 -0.99 -6.56
CA LEU A 134 -6.32 -2.19 -6.61
C LEU A 134 -6.93 -2.36 -8.00
N PHE A 135 -6.72 -3.53 -8.60
CA PHE A 135 -7.31 -3.92 -9.87
C PHE A 135 -8.52 -4.82 -9.62
N LEU A 136 -9.63 -4.47 -10.25
CA LEU A 136 -10.91 -5.14 -10.06
C LEU A 136 -11.21 -6.08 -11.21
N SER A 137 -11.84 -7.22 -10.91
CA SER A 137 -12.57 -8.00 -11.90
C SER A 137 -13.93 -7.36 -12.19
N ALA A 138 -14.60 -7.74 -13.30
CA ALA A 138 -15.91 -7.24 -13.68
C ALA A 138 -16.96 -7.36 -12.55
N LYS A 139 -16.96 -8.48 -11.83
CA LYS A 139 -17.86 -8.69 -10.69
C LYS A 139 -17.54 -7.78 -9.50
N GLU A 140 -16.26 -7.59 -9.21
CA GLU A 140 -15.81 -6.72 -8.13
C GLU A 140 -16.10 -5.26 -8.46
N GLU A 141 -15.87 -4.85 -9.70
CA GLU A 141 -16.20 -3.50 -10.17
C GLU A 141 -17.70 -3.23 -10.05
N THR A 142 -18.55 -4.17 -10.49
CA THR A 142 -20.00 -4.04 -10.33
C THR A 142 -20.39 -3.87 -8.86
N THR A 143 -19.78 -4.60 -7.95
CA THR A 143 -20.03 -4.46 -6.51
C THR A 143 -19.65 -3.08 -6.02
N VAL A 144 -18.49 -2.58 -6.42
CA VAL A 144 -17.99 -1.24 -6.04
C VAL A 144 -18.89 -0.14 -6.59
N ILE A 145 -19.28 -0.22 -7.87
CA ILE A 145 -20.17 0.76 -8.50
C ILE A 145 -21.52 0.83 -7.77
N ASN A 146 -22.11 -0.32 -7.44
CA ASN A 146 -23.37 -0.34 -6.70
C ASN A 146 -23.27 0.38 -5.36
N ILE A 147 -22.13 0.25 -4.66
CA ILE A 147 -21.91 0.97 -3.40
C ILE A 147 -21.79 2.47 -3.66
N PHE A 148 -21.05 2.90 -4.69
CA PHE A 148 -20.97 4.31 -5.05
C PHE A 148 -22.35 4.90 -5.40
N GLN A 149 -23.17 4.15 -6.14
CA GLN A 149 -24.53 4.55 -6.50
C GLN A 149 -25.43 4.65 -5.26
N ASN A 150 -25.33 3.72 -4.32
CA ASN A 150 -26.07 3.79 -3.05
C ASN A 150 -25.66 5.03 -2.23
N ILE A 151 -24.36 5.35 -2.18
CA ILE A 151 -23.88 6.57 -1.52
C ILE A 151 -24.41 7.80 -2.23
N LEU A 152 -24.36 7.83 -3.57
CA LEU A 152 -24.87 8.96 -4.36
C LEU A 152 -26.37 9.18 -4.15
N GLN A 153 -27.14 8.10 -4.15
CA GLN A 153 -28.59 8.19 -3.93
C GLN A 153 -28.90 8.80 -2.55
N GLU A 154 -28.20 8.36 -1.50
CA GLU A 154 -28.39 8.89 -0.16
C GLU A 154 -27.85 10.32 -0.02
N TYR A 155 -26.76 10.64 -0.71
CA TYR A 155 -26.16 11.98 -0.75
C TYR A 155 -27.07 13.02 -1.41
N GLN A 156 -27.84 12.61 -2.43
CA GLN A 156 -28.81 13.46 -3.16
C GLN A 156 -30.22 13.45 -2.55
N ALA A 157 -30.48 12.57 -1.59
CA ALA A 157 -31.77 12.52 -0.92
C ALA A 157 -31.94 13.69 0.07
N ASN A 158 -33.18 13.90 0.53
CA ASN A 158 -33.43 14.84 1.61
C ASN A 158 -32.71 14.38 2.90
N ILE A 159 -31.79 15.21 3.37
CA ILE A 159 -30.99 14.91 4.57
C ILE A 159 -31.90 14.74 5.79
N ASP A 160 -31.83 13.58 6.42
CA ASP A 160 -32.47 13.27 7.68
C ASP A 160 -31.45 12.76 8.73
N ARG A 161 -31.97 12.40 9.92
CA ARG A 161 -31.12 11.91 11.03
C ARG A 161 -30.41 10.58 10.74
N PHE A 162 -30.82 9.83 9.72
CA PHE A 162 -30.29 8.52 9.37
C PHE A 162 -29.28 8.59 8.21
N SER A 163 -29.37 9.60 7.36
CA SER A 163 -28.56 9.73 6.15
C SER A 163 -27.07 9.57 6.39
N LYS A 164 -26.55 10.25 7.43
CA LYS A 164 -25.13 10.09 7.81
C LYS A 164 -24.76 8.65 8.14
N GLN A 165 -25.61 7.94 8.91
CA GLN A 165 -25.33 6.57 9.33
C GLN A 165 -25.39 5.60 8.14
N ILE A 166 -26.33 5.81 7.22
CA ILE A 166 -26.45 5.00 6.00
C ILE A 166 -25.22 5.19 5.14
N ILE A 167 -24.80 6.44 4.89
CA ILE A 167 -23.57 6.71 4.11
C ILE A 167 -22.34 6.07 4.78
N ILE A 168 -22.18 6.21 6.09
CA ILE A 168 -21.07 5.60 6.83
C ILE A 168 -21.02 4.08 6.65
N SER A 169 -22.19 3.41 6.73
CA SER A 169 -22.24 1.95 6.54
C SER A 169 -21.86 1.51 5.11
N GLN A 170 -22.23 2.31 4.10
CA GLN A 170 -21.81 2.07 2.72
C GLN A 170 -20.30 2.29 2.53
N ILE A 171 -19.74 3.35 3.14
CA ILE A 171 -18.28 3.60 3.13
C ILE A 171 -17.55 2.43 3.81
N GLU A 172 -18.02 1.96 4.96
CA GLU A 172 -17.43 0.81 5.65
C GLU A 172 -17.48 -0.46 4.79
N SER A 173 -18.60 -0.70 4.12
CA SER A 173 -18.75 -1.79 3.16
C SER A 173 -17.74 -1.68 2.01
N LEU A 174 -17.58 -0.49 1.42
CA LEU A 174 -16.61 -0.23 0.35
C LEU A 174 -15.18 -0.54 0.80
N LEU A 175 -14.79 -0.10 2.00
CA LEU A 175 -13.46 -0.33 2.55
C LEU A 175 -13.22 -1.83 2.83
N ASN A 176 -14.20 -2.54 3.39
CA ASN A 176 -14.13 -3.98 3.65
C ASN A 176 -14.00 -4.79 2.35
N TYR A 177 -14.78 -4.45 1.31
CA TYR A 177 -14.65 -5.10 -0.01
C TYR A 177 -13.29 -4.80 -0.62
N SER A 178 -12.80 -3.58 -0.52
CA SER A 178 -11.48 -3.19 -1.03
C SER A 178 -10.36 -3.98 -0.36
N ASP A 179 -10.42 -4.17 0.95
CA ASP A 179 -9.46 -4.98 1.72
C ASP A 179 -9.48 -6.44 1.25
N ARG A 180 -10.67 -7.02 1.10
CA ARG A 180 -10.86 -8.36 0.55
C ARG A 180 -10.28 -8.50 -0.86
N PHE A 181 -10.48 -7.50 -1.72
CA PHE A 181 -10.01 -7.52 -3.10
C PHE A 181 -8.48 -7.36 -3.19
N TYR A 182 -7.87 -6.58 -2.30
CA TYR A 182 -6.40 -6.56 -2.16
C TYR A 182 -5.86 -7.92 -1.75
N HIS A 183 -6.49 -8.60 -0.79
CA HIS A 183 -6.08 -9.95 -0.40
C HIS A 183 -6.16 -10.93 -1.58
N ARG A 184 -7.26 -10.90 -2.35
CA ARG A 184 -7.38 -11.66 -3.59
C ARG A 184 -6.25 -11.30 -4.58
N GLN A 185 -5.99 -10.00 -4.79
CA GLN A 185 -4.93 -9.54 -5.70
C GLN A 185 -3.55 -10.07 -5.30
N PHE A 186 -3.23 -10.12 -4.01
CA PHE A 186 -1.99 -10.72 -3.53
C PHE A 186 -1.90 -12.23 -3.82
N ILE A 187 -3.02 -12.94 -3.82
CA ILE A 187 -3.03 -14.37 -4.13
C ILE A 187 -2.97 -14.60 -5.65
N THR A 188 -3.76 -13.89 -6.45
CA THR A 188 -3.92 -14.17 -7.89
C THR A 188 -2.77 -13.68 -8.76
N ARG A 189 -1.93 -12.79 -8.28
CA ARG A 189 -0.75 -12.28 -9.00
C ARG A 189 0.51 -13.13 -8.76
N GLU A 190 0.40 -14.43 -8.83
CA GLU A 190 1.49 -15.38 -8.50
C GLU A 190 2.82 -15.01 -9.16
N LYS A 191 2.84 -14.75 -10.46
CA LYS A 191 4.08 -14.46 -11.19
C LYS A 191 4.79 -13.19 -10.67
N VAL A 192 4.03 -12.11 -10.48
CA VAL A 192 4.58 -10.84 -9.99
C VAL A 192 5.02 -10.95 -8.53
N ASN A 193 4.21 -11.62 -7.74
CA ASN A 193 4.47 -11.82 -6.31
C ASN A 193 5.69 -12.74 -6.10
N HIS A 194 5.84 -13.77 -6.93
CA HIS A 194 7.02 -14.64 -6.91
C HIS A 194 8.29 -13.86 -7.23
N GLN A 195 8.25 -12.95 -8.21
CA GLN A 195 9.36 -12.05 -8.51
C GLN A 195 9.73 -11.12 -7.34
N ILE A 196 8.74 -10.65 -6.58
CA ILE A 196 9.00 -9.83 -5.38
C ILE A 196 9.68 -10.68 -4.29
N LEU A 197 9.23 -11.92 -4.08
CA LEU A 197 9.85 -12.85 -3.13
C LEU A 197 11.28 -13.19 -3.52
N GLU A 198 11.54 -13.52 -4.79
CA GLU A 198 12.89 -13.78 -5.30
C GLU A 198 13.82 -12.56 -5.14
N LYS A 199 13.30 -11.37 -5.44
CA LYS A 199 14.06 -10.12 -5.23
C LYS A 199 14.32 -9.86 -3.74
N LEU A 200 13.36 -10.13 -2.86
CA LEU A 200 13.53 -10.01 -1.42
C LEU A 200 14.66 -10.90 -0.93
N GLU A 201 14.66 -12.18 -1.32
CA GLU A 201 15.72 -13.12 -0.98
C GLU A 201 17.10 -12.64 -1.50
N THR A 202 17.13 -12.12 -2.73
CA THR A 202 18.35 -11.57 -3.32
C THR A 202 18.85 -10.34 -2.54
N VAL A 203 17.96 -9.42 -2.19
CA VAL A 203 18.31 -8.20 -1.43
C VAL A 203 18.83 -8.55 -0.05
N LEU A 204 18.15 -9.47 0.66
CA LEU A 204 18.57 -9.95 1.97
C LEU A 204 19.92 -10.66 1.87
N THR A 205 20.09 -11.60 0.95
CA THR A 205 21.34 -12.35 0.77
C THR A 205 22.51 -11.40 0.48
N ASN A 206 22.34 -10.44 -0.42
CA ASN A 206 23.38 -9.47 -0.74
C ASN A 206 23.74 -8.58 0.47
N TYR A 207 22.74 -8.12 1.22
CA TYR A 207 22.98 -7.30 2.42
C TYR A 207 23.73 -8.08 3.50
N PHE A 208 23.30 -9.30 3.79
CA PHE A 208 23.92 -10.16 4.82
C PHE A 208 25.32 -10.67 4.44
N ASN A 209 25.71 -10.57 3.17
CA ASN A 209 27.05 -10.90 2.69
C ASN A 209 27.93 -9.67 2.43
N SER A 210 27.42 -8.46 2.63
CA SER A 210 28.17 -7.20 2.45
C SER A 210 28.70 -6.68 3.79
N ASP A 211 29.62 -5.71 3.71
CA ASP A 211 30.15 -4.98 4.88
C ASP A 211 29.08 -4.08 5.53
N ASP A 212 27.95 -3.87 4.87
CA ASP A 212 26.84 -3.07 5.41
C ASP A 212 26.30 -3.67 6.69
N LEU A 213 26.28 -4.99 6.82
CA LEU A 213 25.81 -5.68 8.02
C LEU A 213 26.60 -5.29 9.28
N SER A 214 27.93 -5.31 9.18
CA SER A 214 28.82 -4.97 10.31
C SER A 214 28.88 -3.46 10.60
N THR A 215 28.69 -2.61 9.58
CA THR A 215 28.83 -1.16 9.68
C THR A 215 27.54 -0.43 9.95
N LYS A 216 26.42 -0.89 9.39
CA LYS A 216 25.09 -0.24 9.47
C LYS A 216 24.08 -1.03 10.32
N GLY A 217 24.45 -2.24 10.75
CA GLY A 217 23.54 -3.14 11.47
C GLY A 217 22.54 -3.84 10.56
N LEU A 218 21.44 -4.33 11.13
CA LEU A 218 20.40 -5.04 10.38
C LEU A 218 19.69 -4.12 9.38
N PRO A 219 19.30 -4.65 8.19
CA PRO A 219 18.56 -3.87 7.22
C PRO A 219 17.21 -3.46 7.80
N THR A 220 16.82 -2.21 7.55
CA THR A 220 15.50 -1.71 7.94
C THR A 220 14.44 -2.17 6.93
N VAL A 221 13.17 -2.23 7.38
CA VAL A 221 12.02 -2.50 6.48
C VAL A 221 11.98 -1.45 5.36
N GLN A 222 12.29 -0.18 5.67
CA GLN A 222 12.35 0.89 4.68
C GLN A 222 13.40 0.60 3.60
N TYR A 223 14.63 0.24 4.00
CA TYR A 223 15.69 -0.11 3.04
C TYR A 223 15.26 -1.23 2.09
N ILE A 224 14.66 -2.31 2.62
CA ILE A 224 14.17 -3.42 1.80
C ILE A 224 13.09 -2.95 0.82
N SER A 225 12.14 -2.18 1.30
CA SER A 225 11.02 -1.66 0.50
C SER A 225 11.51 -0.75 -0.63
N ASP A 226 12.47 0.13 -0.35
CA ASP A 226 13.09 1.00 -1.36
C ASP A 226 13.79 0.19 -2.46
N LYS A 227 14.51 -0.88 -2.08
CA LYS A 227 15.17 -1.78 -3.04
C LYS A 227 14.18 -2.58 -3.90
N LEU A 228 13.01 -2.88 -3.35
CA LEU A 228 11.93 -3.58 -4.06
C LEU A 228 11.00 -2.63 -4.81
N THR A 229 11.16 -1.31 -4.64
CA THR A 229 10.30 -0.26 -5.22
C THR A 229 8.82 -0.41 -4.85
N VAL A 230 8.55 -0.80 -3.60
CA VAL A 230 7.22 -0.93 -3.02
C VAL A 230 7.14 -0.21 -1.66
N SER A 231 5.94 0.14 -1.22
CA SER A 231 5.77 0.72 0.12
C SER A 231 5.97 -0.32 1.23
N PRO A 232 6.46 0.09 2.43
CA PRO A 232 6.62 -0.81 3.57
C PRO A 232 5.33 -1.53 3.96
N ASN A 233 4.20 -0.84 3.87
CA ASN A 233 2.90 -1.43 4.22
C ASN A 233 2.41 -2.43 3.17
N TYR A 234 2.59 -2.12 1.88
CA TYR A 234 2.28 -3.07 0.80
C TYR A 234 3.13 -4.34 0.94
N LEU A 235 4.46 -4.18 1.12
CA LEU A 235 5.36 -5.32 1.31
C LEU A 235 4.96 -6.18 2.52
N ARG A 236 4.61 -5.54 3.65
CA ARG A 236 4.15 -6.25 4.85
C ARG A 236 2.90 -7.07 4.58
N SER A 237 1.89 -6.48 3.94
CA SER A 237 0.61 -7.14 3.66
C SER A 237 0.78 -8.27 2.64
N LEU A 238 1.55 -8.03 1.58
CA LEU A 238 1.91 -9.04 0.59
C LEU A 238 2.58 -10.25 1.24
N LEU A 239 3.66 -10.04 2.00
CA LEU A 239 4.40 -11.11 2.65
C LEU A 239 3.53 -11.87 3.66
N LYS A 240 2.68 -11.15 4.41
CA LYS A 240 1.76 -11.78 5.36
C LYS A 240 0.77 -12.72 4.68
N VAL A 241 0.26 -12.35 3.51
CA VAL A 241 -0.66 -13.20 2.73
C VAL A 241 0.08 -14.39 2.13
N LEU A 242 1.27 -14.18 1.54
CA LEU A 242 1.97 -15.24 0.79
C LEU A 242 2.74 -16.22 1.69
N THR A 243 3.33 -15.72 2.78
CA THR A 243 4.25 -16.52 3.62
C THR A 243 3.79 -16.68 5.07
N GLY A 244 2.76 -15.96 5.47
CA GLY A 244 2.31 -15.89 6.87
C GLY A 244 3.19 -15.01 7.75
N GLN A 245 4.31 -14.46 7.23
CA GLN A 245 5.32 -13.68 7.95
C GLN A 245 5.32 -12.22 7.51
N ASN A 246 5.74 -11.32 8.39
CA ASN A 246 5.98 -9.92 8.02
C ASN A 246 7.45 -9.70 7.60
N THR A 247 7.74 -8.53 7.03
CA THR A 247 9.09 -8.21 6.54
C THR A 247 10.17 -8.35 7.62
N GLN A 248 9.87 -7.94 8.85
CA GLN A 248 10.82 -8.05 9.97
C GLN A 248 11.13 -9.51 10.32
N GLN A 249 10.16 -10.41 10.19
CA GLN A 249 10.37 -11.84 10.41
C GLN A 249 11.31 -12.43 9.36
N HIS A 250 11.14 -12.08 8.08
CA HIS A 250 12.06 -12.48 7.01
C HIS A 250 13.51 -12.02 7.27
N ILE A 251 13.68 -10.75 7.72
CA ILE A 251 15.01 -10.24 8.11
C ILE A 251 15.61 -11.07 9.26
N HIS A 252 14.82 -11.39 10.28
CA HIS A 252 15.27 -12.19 11.42
C HIS A 252 15.61 -13.62 11.01
N ASP A 253 14.81 -14.24 10.12
CA ASP A 253 15.07 -15.61 9.66
C ASP A 253 16.41 -15.69 8.91
N LYS A 254 16.69 -14.70 8.03
CA LYS A 254 17.97 -14.60 7.32
C LYS A 254 19.14 -14.37 8.27
N LEU A 255 18.95 -13.52 9.29
CA LEU A 255 19.93 -13.32 10.35
C LEU A 255 20.27 -14.62 11.08
N ILE A 256 19.24 -15.38 11.46
CA ILE A 256 19.43 -16.65 12.18
C ILE A 256 20.11 -17.71 11.30
N GLU A 257 19.77 -17.75 10.01
CA GLU A 257 20.47 -18.59 9.02
C GLU A 257 21.97 -18.27 9.01
N LYS A 258 22.32 -16.99 8.87
CA LYS A 258 23.72 -16.52 8.85
C LYS A 258 24.43 -16.75 10.20
N ALA A 259 23.72 -16.56 11.31
CA ALA A 259 24.24 -16.85 12.64
C ALA A 259 24.58 -18.35 12.81
N LYS A 260 23.69 -19.23 12.38
CA LYS A 260 23.90 -20.67 12.40
C LYS A 260 25.11 -21.09 11.58
N GLU A 261 25.26 -20.53 10.37
CA GLU A 261 26.42 -20.74 9.51
C GLU A 261 27.72 -20.39 10.27
N LYS A 262 27.82 -19.15 10.79
CA LYS A 262 29.02 -18.70 11.53
C LYS A 262 29.29 -19.53 12.79
N LEU A 263 28.26 -19.90 13.54
CA LEU A 263 28.39 -20.71 14.73
C LEU A 263 28.92 -22.13 14.46
N SER A 264 28.64 -22.69 13.28
CA SER A 264 29.05 -24.06 12.91
C SER A 264 30.38 -24.11 12.17
N VAL A 265 30.80 -23.05 11.48
CA VAL A 265 31.98 -23.08 10.56
C VAL A 265 33.16 -22.28 11.10
N THR A 266 32.99 -21.46 12.16
CA THR A 266 34.04 -20.58 12.67
C THR A 266 34.33 -20.81 14.15
N ASP A 267 35.57 -20.49 14.58
CA ASP A 267 36.00 -20.49 15.98
C ASP A 267 35.76 -19.12 16.67
N LEU A 268 35.13 -18.17 15.99
CA LEU A 268 34.82 -16.85 16.55
C LEU A 268 34.00 -16.97 17.83
N SER A 269 34.28 -16.14 18.83
CA SER A 269 33.47 -16.08 20.03
C SER A 269 32.04 -15.65 19.71
N ILE A 270 31.11 -15.95 20.60
CA ILE A 270 29.71 -15.51 20.46
C ILE A 270 29.59 -13.99 20.35
N SER A 271 30.49 -13.26 21.02
CA SER A 271 30.53 -11.79 20.96
C SER A 271 31.05 -11.28 19.61
N GLU A 272 32.10 -11.88 19.06
CA GLU A 272 32.60 -11.53 17.72
C GLU A 272 31.55 -11.78 16.66
N ILE A 273 30.86 -12.95 16.69
CA ILE A 273 29.76 -13.24 15.78
C ILE A 273 28.65 -12.19 15.92
N ALA A 274 28.28 -11.79 17.13
CA ALA A 274 27.27 -10.78 17.34
C ALA A 274 27.66 -9.42 16.70
N TYR A 275 28.92 -8.98 16.85
CA TYR A 275 29.40 -7.75 16.22
C TYR A 275 29.44 -7.86 14.70
N GLU A 276 29.90 -8.98 14.13
CA GLU A 276 29.88 -9.22 12.69
C GLU A 276 28.46 -9.27 12.11
N LEU A 277 27.48 -9.66 12.91
CA LEU A 277 26.06 -9.64 12.56
C LEU A 277 25.39 -8.29 12.84
N GLY A 278 26.17 -7.25 13.15
CA GLY A 278 25.70 -5.89 13.29
C GLY A 278 24.98 -5.57 14.60
N PHE A 279 25.20 -6.37 15.66
CA PHE A 279 24.66 -6.04 16.99
C PHE A 279 25.65 -5.19 17.77
N GLU A 280 25.18 -4.08 18.31
CA GLU A 280 25.94 -3.25 19.25
C GLU A 280 26.23 -4.01 20.57
N HIS A 281 25.31 -4.90 20.98
CA HIS A 281 25.39 -5.64 22.22
C HIS A 281 25.20 -7.15 22.00
N PRO A 282 26.20 -7.99 22.33
CA PRO A 282 26.10 -9.45 22.17
C PRO A 282 24.92 -10.10 22.91
N GLN A 283 24.45 -9.47 23.98
CA GLN A 283 23.28 -9.93 24.72
C GLN A 283 22.00 -9.85 23.91
N SER A 284 21.86 -8.83 23.06
CA SER A 284 20.71 -8.64 22.16
C SER A 284 20.67 -9.75 21.11
N PHE A 285 21.82 -10.10 20.53
CA PHE A 285 21.96 -11.26 19.65
C PHE A 285 21.55 -12.55 20.34
N THR A 286 22.12 -12.81 21.52
CA THR A 286 21.85 -14.06 22.29
C THR A 286 20.35 -14.19 22.60
N LYS A 287 19.69 -13.09 23.00
CA LYS A 287 18.26 -13.04 23.29
C LYS A 287 17.43 -13.36 22.04
N LEU A 288 17.75 -12.70 20.90
CA LEU A 288 17.04 -12.91 19.64
C LEU A 288 17.23 -14.34 19.12
N PHE A 289 18.47 -14.84 19.09
CA PHE A 289 18.78 -16.19 18.65
C PHE A 289 18.04 -17.23 19.48
N LYS A 290 18.08 -17.13 20.82
CA LYS A 290 17.34 -18.02 21.71
C LYS A 290 15.83 -17.94 21.50
N LYS A 291 15.29 -16.76 21.27
CA LYS A 291 13.85 -16.58 20.97
C LYS A 291 13.44 -17.30 19.69
N GLN A 292 14.28 -17.26 18.65
CA GLN A 292 13.98 -17.82 17.33
C GLN A 292 14.27 -19.32 17.21
N THR A 293 15.25 -19.84 17.99
CA THR A 293 15.73 -21.23 17.87
C THR A 293 15.41 -22.08 19.10
N ASN A 294 14.92 -21.51 20.19
CA ASN A 294 14.68 -22.10 21.50
C ASN A 294 15.96 -22.58 22.22
N ILE A 295 17.15 -22.41 21.63
CA ILE A 295 18.44 -22.75 22.23
C ILE A 295 19.38 -21.54 22.22
N SER A 296 20.39 -21.52 23.13
CA SER A 296 21.36 -20.43 23.12
C SER A 296 22.37 -20.61 21.97
N PRO A 297 23.05 -19.53 21.49
CA PRO A 297 24.11 -19.65 20.48
C PRO A 297 25.22 -20.61 20.91
N LEU A 298 25.63 -20.59 22.18
CA LEU A 298 26.61 -21.51 22.72
C LEU A 298 26.09 -22.96 22.74
N GLY A 299 24.82 -23.17 23.11
CA GLY A 299 24.19 -24.49 23.06
C GLY A 299 24.09 -25.01 21.62
N TYR A 300 23.76 -24.14 20.66
CA TYR A 300 23.76 -24.49 19.25
C TYR A 300 25.14 -24.93 18.76
N ARG A 301 26.20 -24.16 19.06
CA ARG A 301 27.59 -24.54 18.70
C ARG A 301 27.98 -25.90 19.25
N ARG A 302 27.68 -26.18 20.53
CA ARG A 302 28.00 -27.47 21.17
C ARG A 302 27.26 -28.65 20.54
N SER A 303 26.21 -28.44 19.77
CA SER A 303 25.52 -29.55 19.10
C SER A 303 26.24 -30.03 17.83
N PHE A 304 27.31 -29.35 17.41
CA PHE A 304 28.16 -29.75 16.27
C PHE A 304 29.54 -30.30 16.71
N ASN A 305 29.89 -30.11 17.96
CA ASN A 305 31.10 -30.70 18.59
C ASN A 305 30.68 -31.82 19.53
#